data_c2a269c783ca2ec26cceaa069d1e073f
#
_entry.id   c2a269c783ca2ec26cceaa069d1e073f
#
_cell.length_a   1.000
_cell.length_b   1.000
_cell.length_c   1.000
_cell.angle_alpha   90.00
_cell.angle_beta   90.00
_cell.angle_gamma   90.00
#
_symmetry.space_group_name_H-M   'P 1'
#
loop_
_entity.id
_entity.type
_entity.pdbx_description
1 polymer ?
#
loop_
_entity_poly.entity_id
_entity_poly.type
_entity_poly.pdbx_seq_one_letter_code
_entity_poly.pdbx_strand_id
1 'polypeptide(L)'
;MSSTAPARRPVLYRNGSVYSPADPFATAVLVDGPRVAWVGSEEAARSLQDSSMDVVDLDGRLLAPGFVDSHVHLTETALALSTLDLTAAGSLQEVLDALAEAARTGH
;
A
#
# COMPACT_ATOMS: atom_id res chain seq x y z
N MET A 1 -11.61 13.30 -29.68
CA MET A 1 -10.33 13.84 -29.17
C MET A 1 -9.71 12.80 -28.24
N SER A 2 -8.68 12.12 -28.71
CA SER A 2 -7.94 11.17 -27.90
C SER A 2 -7.04 11.96 -26.93
N SER A 3 -7.41 11.98 -25.65
CA SER A 3 -6.50 12.44 -24.60
C SER A 3 -5.42 11.38 -24.44
N THR A 4 -4.29 11.59 -25.11
CA THR A 4 -3.09 10.78 -24.87
C THR A 4 -2.52 11.21 -23.52
N ALA A 5 -2.89 10.49 -22.47
CA ALA A 5 -2.21 10.66 -21.19
C ALA A 5 -0.70 10.44 -21.42
N PRO A 6 0.19 11.27 -20.82
CA PRO A 6 1.62 11.08 -20.99
C PRO A 6 1.98 9.66 -20.56
N ALA A 7 2.76 8.97 -21.40
CA ALA A 7 3.25 7.63 -21.08
C ALA A 7 3.96 7.69 -19.72
N ARG A 8 3.44 6.92 -18.75
CA ARG A 8 4.09 6.84 -17.43
C ARG A 8 5.44 6.17 -17.61
N ARG A 9 6.46 6.77 -17.03
CA ARG A 9 7.81 6.18 -17.00
C ARG A 9 7.78 4.92 -16.15
N PRO A 10 8.52 3.86 -16.54
CA PRO A 10 8.73 2.72 -15.67
C PRO A 10 9.39 3.15 -14.34
N VAL A 11 9.06 2.49 -13.25
CA VAL A 11 9.61 2.78 -11.92
C VAL A 11 10.42 1.59 -11.45
N LEU A 12 11.69 1.83 -11.18
CA LEU A 12 12.61 0.86 -10.60
C LEU A 12 12.70 1.09 -9.08
N TYR A 13 12.12 0.18 -8.30
CA TYR A 13 12.29 0.12 -6.85
C TYR A 13 13.50 -0.75 -6.55
N ARG A 14 14.43 -0.29 -5.71
CA ARG A 14 15.68 -0.99 -5.42
C ARG A 14 16.14 -0.78 -3.99
N ASN A 15 17.17 -1.50 -3.57
CA ASN A 15 17.78 -1.40 -2.25
C ASN A 15 16.78 -1.71 -1.11
N GLY A 16 15.98 -2.77 -1.27
CA GLY A 16 15.01 -3.21 -0.27
C GLY A 16 14.88 -4.72 -0.18
N SER A 17 13.78 -5.18 0.38
CA SER A 17 13.34 -6.56 0.33
C SER A 17 12.06 -6.65 -0.49
N VAL A 18 12.01 -7.51 -1.50
CA VAL A 18 10.84 -7.69 -2.34
C VAL A 18 10.21 -9.04 -2.03
N TYR A 19 8.95 -9.04 -1.58
CA TYR A 19 8.22 -10.29 -1.40
C TYR A 19 7.81 -10.84 -2.77
N SER A 20 8.47 -11.93 -3.17
CA SER A 20 8.20 -12.64 -4.41
C SER A 20 8.33 -14.15 -4.21
N PRO A 21 7.28 -14.94 -4.45
CA PRO A 21 7.40 -16.41 -4.41
C PRO A 21 8.32 -16.98 -5.47
N ALA A 22 8.53 -16.27 -6.60
CA ALA A 22 9.40 -16.69 -7.68
C ALA A 22 10.88 -16.45 -7.37
N ASP A 23 11.20 -15.42 -6.58
CA ASP A 23 12.55 -15.09 -6.16
C ASP A 23 12.52 -14.58 -4.71
N PRO A 24 12.74 -15.47 -3.71
CA PRO A 24 12.67 -15.12 -2.30
C PRO A 24 13.81 -14.20 -1.83
N PHE A 25 14.84 -14.01 -2.66
CA PHE A 25 16.00 -13.16 -2.38
C PHE A 25 15.97 -11.84 -3.16
N ALA A 26 14.85 -11.53 -3.82
CA ALA A 26 14.72 -10.32 -4.59
C ALA A 26 14.87 -9.06 -3.73
N THR A 27 15.63 -8.09 -4.25
CA THR A 27 15.89 -6.80 -3.58
C THR A 27 15.49 -5.61 -4.43
N ALA A 28 15.03 -5.87 -5.67
CA ALA A 28 14.58 -4.85 -6.60
C ALA A 28 13.45 -5.35 -7.49
N VAL A 29 12.63 -4.41 -7.97
CA VAL A 29 11.53 -4.67 -8.90
C VAL A 29 11.32 -3.50 -9.84
N LEU A 30 11.10 -3.81 -11.12
CA LEU A 30 10.71 -2.83 -12.14
C LEU A 30 9.20 -2.94 -12.40
N VAL A 31 8.52 -1.83 -12.29
CA VAL A 31 7.10 -1.69 -12.59
C VAL A 31 6.92 -0.81 -13.82
N ASP A 32 6.20 -1.33 -14.80
CA ASP A 32 5.84 -0.61 -16.02
C ASP A 32 4.31 -0.51 -16.14
N GLY A 33 3.78 0.67 -15.89
CA GLY A 33 2.34 0.89 -15.83
C GLY A 33 1.66 -0.06 -14.83
N PRO A 34 0.70 -0.91 -15.28
CA PRO A 34 -0.02 -1.82 -14.39
C PRO A 34 0.69 -3.18 -14.17
N ARG A 35 1.93 -3.34 -14.62
CA ARG A 35 2.61 -4.63 -14.63
C ARG A 35 3.94 -4.59 -13.90
N VAL A 36 4.25 -5.68 -13.21
CA VAL A 36 5.61 -5.97 -12.76
C VAL A 36 6.37 -6.53 -13.97
N ALA A 37 7.33 -5.75 -14.47
CA ALA A 37 8.09 -6.09 -15.67
C ALA A 37 9.31 -6.96 -15.35
N TRP A 38 9.88 -6.79 -14.16
CA TRP A 38 11.06 -7.53 -13.73
C TRP A 38 11.20 -7.57 -12.21
N VAL A 39 11.77 -8.64 -11.66
CA VAL A 39 12.10 -8.83 -10.25
C VAL A 39 13.49 -9.46 -10.17
N GLY A 40 14.34 -9.02 -9.24
CA GLY A 40 15.66 -9.61 -9.09
C GLY A 40 16.53 -8.90 -8.05
N SER A 41 17.86 -9.07 -8.22
CA SER A 41 18.84 -8.55 -7.28
C SER A 41 19.18 -7.08 -7.51
N GLU A 42 19.75 -6.44 -6.48
CA GLU A 42 20.27 -5.07 -6.55
C GLU A 42 21.35 -4.92 -7.63
N GLU A 43 22.22 -5.91 -7.80
CA GLU A 43 23.27 -5.89 -8.81
C GLU A 43 22.67 -5.87 -10.22
N ALA A 44 21.70 -6.73 -10.49
CA ALA A 44 21.00 -6.76 -11.78
C ALA A 44 20.19 -5.48 -12.00
N ALA A 45 19.58 -4.91 -10.97
CA ALA A 45 18.86 -3.64 -11.03
C ALA A 45 19.76 -2.48 -11.46
N ARG A 46 20.99 -2.42 -10.94
CA ARG A 46 21.97 -1.41 -11.35
C ARG A 46 22.34 -1.49 -12.82
N SER A 47 22.43 -2.70 -13.34
CA SER A 47 22.74 -2.95 -14.76
C SER A 47 21.56 -2.65 -15.67
N LEU A 48 20.32 -2.80 -15.16
CA LEU A 48 19.08 -2.53 -15.88
C LEU A 48 18.71 -1.05 -15.93
N GLN A 49 19.10 -0.30 -14.89
CA GLN A 49 18.72 1.09 -14.70
C GLN A 49 19.22 1.99 -15.83
N ASP A 50 18.33 2.79 -16.39
CA ASP A 50 18.66 3.81 -17.39
C ASP A 50 17.87 5.12 -17.13
N SER A 51 18.13 6.13 -18.00
CA SER A 51 17.50 7.46 -17.87
C SER A 51 16.02 7.50 -18.23
N SER A 52 15.45 6.42 -18.79
CA SER A 52 14.03 6.35 -19.12
C SER A 52 13.17 5.97 -17.91
N MET A 53 13.79 5.52 -16.83
CA MET A 53 13.14 5.04 -15.61
C MET A 53 13.16 6.09 -14.50
N ASP A 54 12.14 6.07 -13.66
CA ASP A 54 12.18 6.70 -12.34
C ASP A 54 12.72 5.68 -11.33
N VAL A 55 13.55 6.12 -10.39
CA VAL A 55 14.18 5.25 -9.40
C VAL A 55 13.72 5.61 -8.00
N VAL A 56 13.26 4.61 -7.26
CA VAL A 56 12.86 4.73 -5.86
C VAL A 56 13.76 3.86 -4.99
N ASP A 57 14.47 4.51 -4.06
CA ASP A 57 15.25 3.80 -3.04
C ASP A 57 14.33 3.35 -1.91
N LEU A 58 14.28 2.04 -1.68
CA LEU A 58 13.46 1.45 -0.62
C LEU A 58 14.09 1.62 0.76
N ASP A 59 15.39 1.91 0.82
CA ASP A 59 16.11 2.09 2.09
C ASP A 59 15.89 0.91 3.06
N GLY A 60 16.06 -0.30 2.56
CA GLY A 60 15.87 -1.55 3.31
C GLY A 60 14.41 -1.96 3.58
N ARG A 61 13.44 -1.16 3.16
CA ARG A 61 12.01 -1.44 3.40
C ARG A 61 11.51 -2.62 2.57
N LEU A 62 10.46 -3.27 3.07
CA LEU A 62 9.77 -4.34 2.37
C LEU A 62 8.80 -3.76 1.32
N LEU A 63 8.90 -4.28 0.10
CA LEU A 63 7.90 -4.12 -0.94
C LEU A 63 7.14 -5.44 -1.13
N ALA A 64 5.85 -5.42 -0.99
CA ALA A 64 4.98 -6.58 -1.14
C ALA A 64 3.73 -6.22 -1.95
N PRO A 65 3.05 -7.20 -2.57
CA PRO A 65 1.73 -7.00 -3.16
C PRO A 65 0.74 -6.51 -2.10
N GLY A 66 -0.20 -5.67 -2.51
CA GLY A 66 -1.35 -5.32 -1.67
C GLY A 66 -2.18 -6.55 -1.34
N PHE A 67 -2.89 -6.51 -0.21
CA PHE A 67 -3.76 -7.61 0.19
C PHE A 67 -4.98 -7.70 -0.72
N VAL A 68 -5.36 -8.94 -1.05
CA VAL A 68 -6.62 -9.28 -1.70
C VAL A 68 -7.44 -10.06 -0.71
N ASP A 69 -8.58 -9.50 -0.29
CA ASP A 69 -9.54 -10.18 0.57
C ASP A 69 -10.67 -10.74 -0.29
N SER A 70 -10.71 -12.06 -0.41
CA SER A 70 -11.73 -12.78 -1.21
C SER A 70 -13.04 -13.02 -0.45
N HIS A 71 -13.09 -12.71 0.85
CA HIS A 71 -14.27 -12.80 1.69
C HIS A 71 -14.35 -11.61 2.64
N VAL A 72 -15.10 -10.58 2.27
CA VAL A 72 -15.24 -9.36 3.05
C VAL A 72 -16.71 -8.93 3.11
N HIS A 73 -17.17 -8.56 4.31
CA HIS A 73 -18.47 -7.92 4.53
C HIS A 73 -18.31 -6.40 4.37
N LEU A 74 -18.24 -5.93 3.12
CA LEU A 74 -17.88 -4.55 2.79
C LEU A 74 -18.79 -3.53 3.44
N THR A 75 -20.10 -3.75 3.41
CA THR A 75 -21.09 -2.84 3.99
C THR A 75 -20.93 -2.76 5.51
N GLU A 76 -20.78 -3.90 6.19
CA GLU A 76 -20.59 -3.94 7.65
C GLU A 76 -19.26 -3.29 8.05
N THR A 77 -18.20 -3.52 7.29
CA THR A 77 -16.89 -2.88 7.52
C THR A 77 -16.97 -1.38 7.34
N ALA A 78 -17.64 -0.89 6.29
CA ALA A 78 -17.85 0.53 6.05
C ALA A 78 -18.65 1.21 7.16
N LEU A 79 -19.71 0.55 7.66
CA LEU A 79 -20.48 1.03 8.80
C LEU A 79 -19.64 1.07 10.07
N ALA A 80 -18.87 0.03 10.36
CA ALA A 80 -17.99 -0.01 11.53
C ALA A 80 -16.93 1.10 11.50
N LEU A 81 -16.37 1.43 10.32
CA LEU A 81 -15.41 2.52 10.17
C LEU A 81 -16.04 3.92 10.24
N SER A 82 -17.35 4.04 10.00
CA SER A 82 -18.08 5.30 10.02
C SER A 82 -18.84 5.57 11.32
N THR A 83 -18.89 4.60 12.23
CA THR A 83 -19.57 4.71 13.52
C THR A 83 -18.56 4.91 14.65
N LEU A 84 -19.05 5.42 15.79
CA LEU A 84 -18.23 5.58 16.98
C LEU A 84 -17.80 4.21 17.53
N ASP A 85 -16.48 3.99 17.61
CA ASP A 85 -15.91 2.79 18.18
C ASP A 85 -15.90 2.86 19.73
N LEU A 86 -16.66 2.00 20.38
CA LEU A 86 -16.76 1.88 21.83
C LEU A 86 -16.09 0.63 22.39
N THR A 87 -15.36 -0.13 21.57
CA THR A 87 -14.77 -1.41 21.97
C THR A 87 -13.74 -1.30 23.08
N ALA A 88 -13.08 -0.14 23.22
CA ALA A 88 -12.09 0.13 24.27
C ALA A 88 -12.72 0.60 25.60
N ALA A 89 -14.02 0.90 25.63
CA ALA A 89 -14.67 1.40 26.84
C ALA A 89 -14.83 0.26 27.89
N GLY A 90 -14.26 0.45 29.06
CA GLY A 90 -14.32 -0.52 30.18
C GLY A 90 -15.44 -0.23 31.20
N SER A 91 -16.17 0.88 31.03
CA SER A 91 -17.24 1.28 31.96
C SER A 91 -18.35 2.06 31.24
N LEU A 92 -19.51 2.11 31.88
CA LEU A 92 -20.64 2.92 31.38
C LEU A 92 -20.25 4.40 31.29
N GLN A 93 -19.48 4.91 32.24
CA GLN A 93 -19.09 6.31 32.24
C GLN A 93 -18.22 6.64 31.02
N GLU A 94 -17.27 5.77 30.65
CA GLU A 94 -16.44 5.94 29.46
C GLU A 94 -17.26 5.93 28.17
N VAL A 95 -18.30 5.10 28.10
CA VAL A 95 -19.26 5.10 26.97
C VAL A 95 -19.98 6.43 26.86
N LEU A 96 -20.50 6.96 27.99
CA LEU A 96 -21.21 8.23 28.03
C LEU A 96 -20.31 9.42 27.66
N ASP A 97 -19.06 9.40 28.13
CA ASP A 97 -18.07 10.44 27.81
C ASP A 97 -17.71 10.41 26.32
N ALA A 98 -17.51 9.23 25.74
CA ALA A 98 -17.25 9.08 24.31
C ALA A 98 -18.42 9.55 23.43
N LEU A 99 -19.65 9.25 23.83
CA LEU A 99 -20.86 9.72 23.16
C LEU A 99 -21.01 11.24 23.25
N ALA A 100 -20.74 11.83 24.42
CA ALA A 100 -20.82 13.28 24.61
C ALA A 100 -19.75 13.99 23.74
N GLU A 101 -18.55 13.45 23.63
CA GLU A 101 -17.50 13.98 22.77
C GLU A 101 -17.87 13.90 21.30
N ALA A 102 -18.34 12.74 20.81
CA ALA A 102 -18.77 12.56 19.44
C ALA A 102 -19.92 13.52 19.07
N ALA A 103 -20.87 13.73 19.98
CA ALA A 103 -21.98 14.69 19.77
C ALA A 103 -21.48 16.13 19.64
N ARG A 104 -20.41 16.52 20.33
CA ARG A 104 -19.83 17.86 20.23
C ARG A 104 -19.01 18.07 18.95
N THR A 105 -18.36 17.03 18.46
CA THR A 105 -17.46 17.10 17.30
C THR A 105 -18.16 16.81 15.97
N GLY A 106 -19.43 16.37 16.00
CA GLY A 106 -20.23 16.10 14.80
C GLY A 106 -19.84 14.82 14.05
N HIS A 107 -19.32 13.84 14.76
CA HIS A 107 -19.01 12.51 14.23
C HIS A 107 -20.23 11.61 14.30
#